data_cfa2613e9c7237c58893dae336995758
#
_entry.id   cfa2613e9c7237c58893dae336995758
#
_cell.length_a   1.000
_cell.length_b   1.000
_cell.length_c   1.000
_cell.angle_alpha   90.00
_cell.angle_beta   90.00
_cell.angle_gamma   90.00
#
_symmetry.space_group_name_H-M   'P 1'
#
loop_
_entity.id
_entity.type
_entity.pdbx_description
1 polymer ?
#
loop_
_entity_poly.entity_id
_entity_poly.type
_entity_poly.pdbx_seq_one_letter_code
_entity_poly.pdbx_strand_id
1 'polypeptide(L)'
;MSFLHLYYTIEILNQYGKHKNKPMKKLIISALLLGITGGGIYAREKVISHGYPITPVPFTSVKLTDSFWGQRLQASREVTIPLAFSKCEETGRYKNFEMAAHPSDSNKVTGYSFDDTDVYKTIEGASYLFQTYPDKRLKKYIDSVLVIVAGAQEPDGYLYTSRTMNPAHPHQWAGSRRWEKVEELSHEFYNLGHMIEGAIAHYQATGQRNFFDIAIRYADCVCREIGEGPGKLVRVPGHQIAEMALAKLYLVTGEQRYLDMAKFFLDKRGYTSRRDAYSQAHKPVVEQDEAVGHAVRAA
;
A
#
# COMPACT_ATOMS: atom_id res chain seq x y z
N MET A 1 -5.16 -8.61 -25.53
CA MET A 1 -3.76 -8.69 -25.05
C MET A 1 -2.94 -7.73 -25.89
N SER A 2 -2.54 -6.61 -25.34
CA SER A 2 -1.76 -5.58 -26.04
C SER A 2 -0.34 -6.09 -26.28
N PHE A 3 0.23 -5.79 -27.46
CA PHE A 3 1.62 -6.11 -27.83
C PHE A 3 2.66 -5.55 -26.82
N LEU A 4 2.32 -4.52 -26.08
CA LEU A 4 3.14 -3.95 -25.01
C LEU A 4 3.39 -4.94 -23.86
N HIS A 5 2.40 -5.75 -23.52
CA HIS A 5 2.50 -6.72 -22.41
C HIS A 5 3.51 -7.85 -22.70
N LEU A 6 3.63 -8.24 -23.96
CA LEU A 6 4.59 -9.27 -24.40
C LEU A 6 6.02 -8.72 -24.45
N TYR A 7 6.18 -7.45 -24.83
CA TYR A 7 7.49 -6.80 -24.96
C TYR A 7 8.18 -6.61 -23.60
N TYR A 8 7.45 -6.12 -22.60
CA TYR A 8 7.99 -5.93 -21.24
C TYR A 8 8.36 -7.25 -20.53
N THR A 9 7.58 -8.30 -20.75
CA THR A 9 7.89 -9.63 -20.17
C THR A 9 9.19 -10.20 -20.75
N ILE A 10 9.46 -9.97 -22.04
CA ILE A 10 10.68 -10.47 -22.72
C ILE A 10 11.91 -9.65 -22.31
N GLU A 11 11.80 -8.33 -22.14
CA GLU A 11 12.93 -7.48 -21.76
C GLU A 11 13.40 -7.71 -20.32
N ILE A 12 12.46 -7.91 -19.37
CA ILE A 12 12.77 -8.23 -17.99
C ILE A 12 13.47 -9.60 -17.89
N LEU A 13 13.04 -10.60 -18.64
CA LEU A 13 13.70 -11.92 -18.68
C LEU A 13 15.11 -11.85 -19.28
N ASN A 14 15.35 -10.95 -20.24
CA ASN A 14 16.67 -10.76 -20.83
C ASN A 14 17.66 -10.02 -19.92
N GLN A 15 17.20 -9.11 -19.07
CA GLN A 15 18.06 -8.45 -18.07
C GLN A 15 18.48 -9.39 -16.94
N TYR A 16 17.59 -10.29 -16.49
CA TYR A 16 17.92 -11.30 -15.46
C TYR A 16 18.84 -12.41 -15.98
N GLY A 17 18.88 -12.65 -17.31
CA GLY A 17 19.71 -13.69 -17.93
C GLY A 17 21.21 -13.34 -18.07
N LYS A 18 21.60 -12.08 -17.96
CA LYS A 18 22.98 -11.62 -18.25
C LYS A 18 23.99 -11.69 -17.09
N HIS A 19 23.61 -12.14 -15.90
CA HIS A 19 24.50 -12.19 -14.72
C HIS A 19 24.81 -13.59 -14.16
N LYS A 20 24.85 -14.64 -15.01
CA LYS A 20 25.32 -15.97 -14.56
C LYS A 20 26.41 -16.51 -15.45
N ASN A 21 27.65 -16.19 -15.15
CA ASN A 21 28.81 -16.98 -15.52
C ASN A 21 29.90 -16.91 -14.44
N LYS A 22 29.83 -17.81 -13.46
CA LYS A 22 30.97 -18.31 -12.69
C LYS A 22 30.72 -19.78 -12.31
N PRO A 23 31.70 -20.68 -12.45
CA PRO A 23 31.48 -22.10 -12.22
C PRO A 23 31.38 -22.44 -10.73
N MET A 24 30.30 -23.08 -10.33
CA MET A 24 30.13 -23.60 -8.97
C MET A 24 30.72 -24.99 -8.86
N LYS A 25 31.63 -25.15 -7.89
CA LYS A 25 32.17 -26.48 -7.46
C LYS A 25 31.03 -27.30 -6.85
N LYS A 26 30.95 -28.55 -7.26
CA LYS A 26 30.00 -29.55 -6.75
C LYS A 26 30.21 -29.78 -5.26
N LEU A 27 29.18 -29.54 -4.47
CA LEU A 27 29.06 -30.02 -3.09
C LEU A 27 27.89 -31.02 -3.06
N ILE A 28 28.21 -32.28 -2.81
CA ILE A 28 27.26 -33.37 -2.65
C ILE A 28 26.79 -33.30 -1.19
N ILE A 29 25.52 -33.03 -0.97
CA ILE A 29 24.87 -33.20 0.34
C ILE A 29 23.74 -34.21 0.17
N SER A 30 23.83 -35.29 0.93
CA SER A 30 22.88 -36.38 1.02
C SER A 30 21.51 -35.86 1.51
N ALA A 31 20.46 -36.08 0.73
CA ALA A 31 19.10 -35.79 1.13
C ALA A 31 18.57 -36.97 1.98
N LEU A 32 18.25 -36.67 3.23
CA LEU A 32 17.38 -37.50 4.07
C LEU A 32 15.95 -37.28 3.66
N LEU A 33 15.27 -38.28 3.14
CA LEU A 33 13.83 -38.29 2.90
C LEU A 33 13.10 -38.33 4.26
N LEU A 34 12.53 -37.22 4.67
CA LEU A 34 11.48 -37.19 5.66
C LEU A 34 10.18 -36.73 4.95
N GLY A 35 9.19 -37.63 4.96
CA GLY A 35 7.90 -37.39 4.37
C GLY A 35 7.21 -36.18 5.03
N ILE A 36 6.95 -35.14 4.23
CA ILE A 36 6.13 -34.01 4.63
C ILE A 36 4.75 -34.25 4.03
N THR A 37 3.83 -34.72 4.85
CA THR A 37 2.40 -34.65 4.61
C THR A 37 2.01 -33.17 4.43
N GLY A 38 1.34 -32.85 3.33
CA GLY A 38 0.94 -31.50 2.98
C GLY A 38 -0.06 -30.88 3.95
N GLY A 39 0.46 -30.27 4.99
CA GLY A 39 -0.25 -29.33 5.84
C GLY A 39 0.23 -27.92 5.45
N GLY A 40 -0.64 -27.10 4.87
CA GLY A 40 -0.35 -25.71 4.59
C GLY A 40 0.11 -25.04 5.87
N ILE A 41 1.34 -24.53 5.87
CA ILE A 41 1.84 -23.68 6.95
C ILE A 41 1.13 -22.33 6.79
N TYR A 42 -0.08 -22.22 7.33
CA TYR A 42 -0.63 -20.92 7.63
C TYR A 42 0.28 -20.29 8.68
N ALA A 43 0.93 -19.19 8.33
CA ALA A 43 1.64 -18.38 9.31
C ALA A 43 0.64 -18.05 10.43
N ARG A 44 0.84 -18.65 11.59
CA ARG A 44 -0.01 -18.41 12.76
C ARG A 44 0.23 -16.97 13.14
N GLU A 45 -0.75 -16.10 12.87
CA GLU A 45 -0.69 -14.70 13.30
C GLU A 45 -0.34 -14.69 14.78
N LYS A 46 0.74 -13.98 15.13
CA LYS A 46 1.11 -13.78 16.52
C LYS A 46 0.04 -12.87 17.10
N VAL A 47 -0.92 -13.45 17.82
CA VAL A 47 -1.96 -12.66 18.50
C VAL A 47 -1.26 -11.81 19.56
N ILE A 48 -1.06 -10.55 19.26
CA ILE A 48 -0.56 -9.58 20.23
C ILE A 48 -1.75 -9.23 21.10
N SER A 49 -1.72 -9.68 22.37
CA SER A 49 -2.76 -9.34 23.35
C SER A 49 -2.59 -7.87 23.74
N HIS A 50 -3.58 -7.06 23.42
CA HIS A 50 -3.59 -5.62 23.73
C HIS A 50 -4.43 -5.27 24.95
N GLY A 51 -4.82 -6.27 25.72
CA GLY A 51 -5.76 -6.07 26.84
C GLY A 51 -7.19 -5.74 26.40
N TYR A 52 -7.49 -5.72 25.10
CA TYR A 52 -8.84 -5.54 24.59
C TYR A 52 -9.57 -6.89 24.61
N PRO A 53 -10.79 -6.95 25.20
CA PRO A 53 -11.47 -8.22 25.47
C PRO A 53 -12.03 -8.91 24.21
N ILE A 54 -12.06 -8.22 23.08
CA ILE A 54 -12.60 -8.75 21.82
C ILE A 54 -11.45 -9.04 20.85
N THR A 55 -11.40 -10.28 20.35
CA THR A 55 -10.46 -10.68 19.31
C THR A 55 -11.20 -10.75 17.96
N PRO A 56 -10.77 -10.01 16.94
CA PRO A 56 -11.40 -10.08 15.62
C PRO A 56 -11.18 -11.44 14.97
N VAL A 57 -12.22 -11.96 14.32
CA VAL A 57 -12.09 -13.17 13.51
C VAL A 57 -11.41 -12.82 12.20
N PRO A 58 -10.33 -13.50 11.79
CA PRO A 58 -9.71 -13.26 10.49
C PRO A 58 -10.73 -13.48 9.37
N PHE A 59 -10.78 -12.55 8.40
CA PHE A 59 -11.71 -12.68 7.28
C PHE A 59 -11.50 -13.97 6.50
N THR A 60 -10.28 -14.52 6.49
CA THR A 60 -9.92 -15.79 5.87
C THR A 60 -10.58 -17.01 6.53
N SER A 61 -11.13 -16.84 7.73
CA SER A 61 -11.88 -17.88 8.46
C SER A 61 -13.39 -17.74 8.31
N VAL A 62 -13.88 -16.68 7.64
CA VAL A 62 -15.31 -16.40 7.47
C VAL A 62 -15.79 -16.95 6.14
N LYS A 63 -16.92 -17.68 6.13
CA LYS A 63 -17.61 -18.12 4.92
C LYS A 63 -19.02 -17.55 4.89
N LEU A 64 -19.37 -16.89 3.82
CA LEU A 64 -20.73 -16.41 3.58
C LEU A 64 -21.52 -17.48 2.83
N THR A 65 -22.58 -17.98 3.47
CA THR A 65 -23.39 -19.10 2.94
C THR A 65 -24.82 -18.69 2.59
N ASP A 66 -25.20 -17.45 2.90
CA ASP A 66 -26.54 -16.91 2.63
C ASP A 66 -26.68 -16.39 1.19
N SER A 67 -27.93 -16.30 0.72
CA SER A 67 -28.24 -15.83 -0.63
C SER A 67 -28.10 -14.31 -0.80
N PHE A 68 -28.20 -13.53 0.27
CA PHE A 68 -28.12 -12.08 0.20
C PHE A 68 -26.68 -11.58 -0.04
N TRP A 69 -25.75 -11.99 0.82
CA TRP A 69 -24.34 -11.60 0.66
C TRP A 69 -23.64 -12.36 -0.46
N GLY A 70 -24.03 -13.62 -0.69
CA GLY A 70 -23.48 -14.43 -1.78
C GLY A 70 -23.69 -13.78 -3.15
N GLN A 71 -24.88 -13.24 -3.44
CA GLN A 71 -25.17 -12.53 -4.70
C GLN A 71 -24.30 -11.26 -4.83
N ARG A 72 -24.07 -10.53 -3.74
CA ARG A 72 -23.22 -9.33 -3.74
C ARG A 72 -21.76 -9.65 -3.98
N LEU A 73 -21.25 -10.70 -3.37
CA LEU A 73 -19.90 -11.18 -3.62
C LEU A 73 -19.74 -11.66 -5.08
N GLN A 74 -20.73 -12.33 -5.63
CA GLN A 74 -20.73 -12.74 -7.03
C GLN A 74 -20.69 -11.50 -7.95
N ALA A 75 -21.53 -10.50 -7.71
CA ALA A 75 -21.53 -9.25 -8.47
C ALA A 75 -20.16 -8.52 -8.35
N SER A 76 -19.57 -8.50 -7.15
CA SER A 76 -18.23 -7.93 -6.95
C SER A 76 -17.19 -8.67 -7.76
N ARG A 77 -17.22 -10.00 -7.78
CA ARG A 77 -16.29 -10.83 -8.54
C ARG A 77 -16.42 -10.66 -10.05
N GLU A 78 -17.66 -10.69 -10.56
CA GLU A 78 -17.93 -10.78 -12.00
C GLU A 78 -17.98 -9.40 -12.68
N VAL A 79 -18.32 -8.36 -11.92
CA VAL A 79 -18.53 -7.02 -12.47
C VAL A 79 -17.64 -5.97 -11.79
N THR A 80 -17.77 -5.80 -10.47
CA THR A 80 -17.17 -4.62 -9.80
C THR A 80 -15.64 -4.63 -9.87
N ILE A 81 -14.99 -5.72 -9.49
CA ILE A 81 -13.52 -5.80 -9.49
C ILE A 81 -12.94 -5.76 -10.91
N PRO A 82 -13.44 -6.52 -11.90
CA PRO A 82 -12.97 -6.38 -13.29
C PRO A 82 -13.15 -4.95 -13.83
N LEU A 83 -14.30 -4.32 -13.56
CA LEU A 83 -14.54 -2.93 -13.97
C LEU A 83 -13.58 -1.95 -13.29
N ALA A 84 -13.32 -2.10 -11.99
CA ALA A 84 -12.41 -1.23 -11.27
C ALA A 84 -10.97 -1.30 -11.84
N PHE A 85 -10.46 -2.50 -12.12
CA PHE A 85 -9.17 -2.67 -12.78
C PHE A 85 -9.16 -2.07 -14.20
N SER A 86 -10.21 -2.29 -15.00
CA SER A 86 -10.35 -1.68 -16.32
C SER A 86 -10.31 -0.15 -16.23
N LYS A 87 -10.98 0.44 -15.23
CA LYS A 87 -10.95 1.88 -15.01
C LYS A 87 -9.58 2.40 -14.56
N CYS A 88 -8.86 1.66 -13.72
CA CYS A 88 -7.47 2.01 -13.40
C CYS A 88 -6.58 2.08 -14.66
N GLU A 89 -6.77 1.17 -15.60
CA GLU A 89 -6.04 1.18 -16.88
C GLU A 89 -6.49 2.33 -17.79
N GLU A 90 -7.80 2.43 -18.07
CA GLU A 90 -8.39 3.41 -18.98
C GLU A 90 -8.13 4.87 -18.54
N THR A 91 -8.12 5.12 -17.24
CA THR A 91 -7.94 6.46 -16.67
C THR A 91 -6.48 6.76 -16.31
N GLY A 92 -5.54 5.90 -16.71
CA GLY A 92 -4.11 6.15 -16.63
C GLY A 92 -3.46 5.96 -15.26
N ARG A 93 -4.11 5.24 -14.31
CA ARG A 93 -3.51 4.98 -12.99
C ARG A 93 -2.22 4.17 -13.13
N TYR A 94 -2.22 3.12 -13.94
CA TYR A 94 -1.00 2.34 -14.19
C TYR A 94 0.07 3.16 -14.91
N LYS A 95 -0.34 4.02 -15.85
CA LYS A 95 0.57 4.92 -16.54
C LYS A 95 1.31 5.87 -15.60
N ASN A 96 0.66 6.33 -14.52
CA ASN A 96 1.31 7.15 -13.50
C ASN A 96 2.48 6.40 -12.84
N PHE A 97 2.31 5.12 -12.50
CA PHE A 97 3.39 4.29 -11.96
C PHE A 97 4.50 4.04 -12.99
N GLU A 98 4.15 3.76 -14.25
CA GLU A 98 5.13 3.60 -15.33
C GLU A 98 5.97 4.87 -15.54
N MET A 99 5.32 6.04 -15.53
CA MET A 99 6.02 7.32 -15.61
C MET A 99 6.90 7.59 -14.38
N ALA A 100 6.46 7.19 -13.19
CA ALA A 100 7.26 7.32 -11.98
C ALA A 100 8.47 6.39 -11.97
N ALA A 101 8.37 5.21 -12.61
CA ALA A 101 9.52 4.33 -12.83
C ALA A 101 10.56 4.92 -13.81
N HIS A 102 10.16 5.87 -14.64
CA HIS A 102 11.00 6.54 -15.65
C HIS A 102 10.80 8.07 -15.56
N PRO A 103 11.33 8.73 -14.50
CA PRO A 103 11.13 10.16 -14.29
C PRO A 103 11.63 11.01 -15.46
N SER A 104 10.82 12.03 -15.83
CA SER A 104 11.13 12.96 -16.91
C SER A 104 10.39 14.28 -16.72
N ASP A 105 11.00 15.40 -17.14
CA ASP A 105 10.37 16.72 -17.11
C ASP A 105 9.12 16.84 -17.98
N SER A 106 8.94 15.91 -18.93
CA SER A 106 7.76 15.83 -19.79
C SER A 106 6.60 15.06 -19.16
N ASN A 107 6.83 14.30 -18.08
CA ASN A 107 5.80 13.51 -17.43
C ASN A 107 4.80 14.41 -16.71
N LYS A 108 3.53 14.06 -16.83
CA LYS A 108 2.43 14.74 -16.14
C LYS A 108 1.47 13.72 -15.58
N VAL A 109 1.04 13.96 -14.34
CA VAL A 109 0.07 13.10 -13.66
C VAL A 109 -1.24 13.05 -14.45
N THR A 110 -1.83 11.87 -14.54
CA THR A 110 -3.15 11.64 -15.08
C THR A 110 -4.13 11.52 -13.91
N GLY A 111 -5.11 12.44 -13.85
CA GLY A 111 -6.07 12.49 -12.74
C GLY A 111 -5.58 13.31 -11.54
N TYR A 112 -5.96 12.89 -10.33
CA TYR A 112 -5.60 13.58 -9.09
C TYR A 112 -4.28 13.06 -8.52
N SER A 113 -3.64 13.86 -7.66
CA SER A 113 -2.35 13.52 -7.05
C SER A 113 -2.38 12.28 -6.15
N PHE A 114 -3.56 11.86 -5.70
CA PHE A 114 -3.77 10.72 -4.80
C PHE A 114 -4.36 9.48 -5.47
N ASP A 115 -4.45 9.48 -6.80
CA ASP A 115 -5.09 8.40 -7.56
C ASP A 115 -4.31 7.07 -7.55
N ASP A 116 -3.07 7.05 -7.05
CA ASP A 116 -2.34 5.81 -6.74
C ASP A 116 -3.18 4.88 -5.86
N THR A 117 -4.00 5.45 -4.97
CA THR A 117 -4.88 4.69 -4.07
C THR A 117 -5.96 3.90 -4.77
N ASP A 118 -6.37 4.27 -5.97
CA ASP A 118 -7.37 3.52 -6.74
C ASP A 118 -6.88 2.10 -7.05
N VAL A 119 -5.56 1.99 -7.35
CA VAL A 119 -4.91 0.70 -7.58
C VAL A 119 -4.85 -0.12 -6.30
N TYR A 120 -4.45 0.49 -5.19
CA TYR A 120 -4.31 -0.18 -3.90
C TYR A 120 -5.65 -0.69 -3.37
N LYS A 121 -6.69 0.14 -3.40
CA LYS A 121 -8.06 -0.21 -2.99
C LYS A 121 -8.68 -1.30 -3.86
N THR A 122 -8.41 -1.27 -5.17
CA THR A 122 -8.90 -2.31 -6.07
C THR A 122 -8.24 -3.66 -5.78
N ILE A 123 -6.92 -3.67 -5.49
CA ILE A 123 -6.21 -4.89 -5.06
C ILE A 123 -6.73 -5.36 -3.70
N GLU A 124 -7.01 -4.46 -2.77
CA GLU A 124 -7.59 -4.78 -1.46
C GLU A 124 -8.92 -5.49 -1.62
N GLY A 125 -9.87 -4.90 -2.37
CA GLY A 125 -11.18 -5.49 -2.63
C GLY A 125 -11.09 -6.85 -3.34
N ALA A 126 -10.18 -7.00 -4.31
CA ALA A 126 -9.93 -8.28 -4.97
C ALA A 126 -9.37 -9.33 -4.00
N SER A 127 -8.52 -8.92 -3.06
CA SER A 127 -7.92 -9.80 -2.05
C SER A 127 -8.97 -10.39 -1.10
N TYR A 128 -9.93 -9.60 -0.67
CA TYR A 128 -11.05 -10.12 0.13
C TYR A 128 -11.91 -11.15 -0.61
N LEU A 129 -12.01 -11.05 -1.94
CA LEU A 129 -12.76 -12.04 -2.74
C LEU A 129 -12.04 -13.39 -2.84
N PHE A 130 -10.69 -13.42 -2.78
CA PHE A 130 -9.93 -14.67 -2.88
C PHE A 130 -10.30 -15.69 -1.82
N GLN A 131 -10.76 -15.26 -0.66
CA GLN A 131 -11.23 -16.15 0.41
C GLN A 131 -12.40 -17.03 -0.05
N THR A 132 -13.36 -16.44 -0.76
CA THR A 132 -14.57 -17.15 -1.20
C THR A 132 -14.42 -17.71 -2.61
N TYR A 133 -13.72 -16.98 -3.47
CA TYR A 133 -13.55 -17.29 -4.90
C TYR A 133 -12.07 -17.23 -5.30
N PRO A 134 -11.27 -18.26 -5.00
CA PRO A 134 -9.90 -18.33 -5.46
C PRO A 134 -9.82 -18.26 -6.99
N ASP A 135 -9.09 -17.28 -7.52
CA ASP A 135 -8.95 -17.05 -8.97
C ASP A 135 -7.48 -16.86 -9.35
N LYS A 136 -6.91 -17.86 -10.01
CA LYS A 136 -5.52 -17.86 -10.46
C LYS A 136 -5.24 -16.82 -11.57
N ARG A 137 -6.25 -16.47 -12.39
CA ARG A 137 -6.09 -15.48 -13.47
C ARG A 137 -6.04 -14.09 -12.88
N LEU A 138 -7.00 -13.77 -11.99
CA LEU A 138 -7.02 -12.50 -11.27
C LEU A 138 -5.74 -12.31 -10.45
N LYS A 139 -5.30 -13.36 -9.75
CA LYS A 139 -4.05 -13.33 -9.00
C LYS A 139 -2.86 -12.99 -9.89
N LYS A 140 -2.71 -13.67 -11.03
CA LYS A 140 -1.62 -13.40 -11.99
C LYS A 140 -1.71 -11.97 -12.56
N TYR A 141 -2.92 -11.48 -12.78
CA TYR A 141 -3.12 -10.09 -13.22
C TYR A 141 -2.64 -9.09 -12.15
N ILE A 142 -3.03 -9.30 -10.89
CA ILE A 142 -2.55 -8.48 -9.77
C ILE A 142 -1.02 -8.55 -9.66
N ASP A 143 -0.42 -9.72 -9.78
CA ASP A 143 1.05 -9.85 -9.77
C ASP A 143 1.70 -8.98 -10.86
N SER A 144 1.10 -8.87 -12.06
CA SER A 144 1.61 -7.99 -13.13
C SER A 144 1.44 -6.51 -12.81
N VAL A 145 0.35 -6.12 -12.17
CA VAL A 145 0.14 -4.73 -11.70
C VAL A 145 1.15 -4.37 -10.61
N LEU A 146 1.42 -5.30 -9.69
CA LEU A 146 2.38 -5.09 -8.61
C LEU A 146 3.83 -4.93 -9.11
N VAL A 147 4.18 -5.51 -10.26
CA VAL A 147 5.49 -5.24 -10.91
C VAL A 147 5.59 -3.77 -11.32
N ILE A 148 4.52 -3.20 -11.89
CA ILE A 148 4.47 -1.78 -12.28
C ILE A 148 4.59 -0.89 -11.03
N VAL A 149 3.82 -1.20 -9.98
CA VAL A 149 3.86 -0.47 -8.70
C VAL A 149 5.27 -0.52 -8.07
N ALA A 150 5.88 -1.71 -8.04
CA ALA A 150 7.24 -1.89 -7.50
C ALA A 150 8.29 -1.09 -8.28
N GLY A 151 8.13 -0.98 -9.60
CA GLY A 151 9.02 -0.20 -10.47
C GLY A 151 9.03 1.29 -10.17
N ALA A 152 7.91 1.81 -9.67
CA ALA A 152 7.76 3.23 -9.31
C ALA A 152 8.34 3.59 -7.93
N GLN A 153 8.67 2.59 -7.09
CA GLN A 153 9.17 2.84 -5.75
C GLN A 153 10.62 3.30 -5.78
N GLU A 154 10.91 4.44 -5.17
CA GLU A 154 12.26 4.98 -5.06
C GLU A 154 13.17 4.07 -4.21
N PRO A 155 14.51 4.16 -4.39
CA PRO A 155 15.46 3.26 -3.69
C PRO A 155 15.35 3.29 -2.16
N ASP A 156 14.97 4.42 -1.59
CA ASP A 156 14.78 4.60 -0.15
C ASP A 156 13.39 4.16 0.36
N GLY A 157 12.53 3.69 -0.52
CA GLY A 157 11.20 3.18 -0.20
C GLY A 157 10.07 4.17 -0.41
N TYR A 158 10.33 5.45 -0.69
CA TYR A 158 9.28 6.42 -1.00
C TYR A 158 8.49 6.01 -2.25
N LEU A 159 7.17 6.20 -2.22
CA LEU A 159 6.33 5.94 -3.37
C LEU A 159 5.12 6.89 -3.40
N TYR A 160 5.17 7.84 -4.32
CA TYR A 160 4.09 8.77 -4.60
C TYR A 160 4.27 9.29 -6.04
N THR A 161 3.48 8.75 -6.99
CA THR A 161 3.73 8.94 -8.42
C THR A 161 3.69 10.39 -8.85
N SER A 162 2.78 11.18 -8.27
CA SER A 162 2.57 12.60 -8.57
C SER A 162 3.77 13.49 -8.30
N ARG A 163 4.75 12.97 -7.57
CA ARG A 163 6.02 13.64 -7.34
C ARG A 163 7.17 12.95 -8.07
N THR A 164 7.26 11.62 -7.93
CA THR A 164 8.38 10.84 -8.44
C THR A 164 8.51 10.90 -9.96
N MET A 165 7.39 10.97 -10.70
CA MET A 165 7.42 10.99 -12.17
C MET A 165 8.07 12.24 -12.77
N ASN A 166 8.02 13.39 -12.07
CA ASN A 166 8.63 14.66 -12.50
C ASN A 166 9.11 15.44 -11.27
N PRO A 167 10.29 15.11 -10.71
CA PRO A 167 10.78 15.73 -9.49
C PRO A 167 11.07 17.24 -9.62
N ALA A 168 11.38 17.72 -10.82
CA ALA A 168 11.63 19.15 -11.08
C ALA A 168 10.32 19.96 -11.09
N HIS A 169 9.23 19.36 -11.58
CA HIS A 169 7.92 20.00 -11.69
C HIS A 169 6.81 19.04 -11.21
N PRO A 170 6.80 18.70 -9.89
CA PRO A 170 5.80 17.79 -9.34
C PRO A 170 4.39 18.41 -9.45
N HIS A 171 3.37 17.59 -9.29
CA HIS A 171 1.99 18.08 -9.26
C HIS A 171 1.85 19.20 -8.23
N GLN A 172 1.10 20.25 -8.57
CA GLN A 172 0.95 21.45 -7.71
C GLN A 172 0.52 21.15 -6.27
N TRP A 173 -0.21 20.06 -6.04
CA TRP A 173 -0.64 19.61 -4.73
C TRP A 173 0.42 18.79 -3.98
N ALA A 174 1.42 18.29 -4.68
CA ALA A 174 2.51 17.52 -4.06
C ALA A 174 3.52 18.42 -3.33
N GLY A 175 3.59 19.70 -3.70
CA GLY A 175 4.60 20.62 -3.19
C GLY A 175 5.98 20.41 -3.84
N SER A 176 6.92 21.29 -3.51
CA SER A 176 8.29 21.26 -4.06
C SER A 176 9.18 20.21 -3.39
N ARG A 177 8.85 19.78 -2.19
CA ARG A 177 9.58 18.78 -1.39
C ARG A 177 8.63 17.71 -0.88
N ARG A 178 9.17 16.51 -0.59
CA ARG A 178 8.42 15.44 0.09
C ARG A 178 7.83 15.96 1.39
N TRP A 179 6.63 15.50 1.71
CA TRP A 179 5.90 15.81 2.94
C TRP A 179 5.55 17.30 3.13
N GLU A 180 5.73 18.12 2.10
CA GLU A 180 5.50 19.56 2.22
C GLU A 180 4.02 19.90 2.44
N LYS A 181 3.12 19.23 1.74
CA LYS A 181 1.68 19.52 1.75
C LYS A 181 0.81 18.38 2.28
N VAL A 182 1.38 17.49 3.07
CA VAL A 182 0.67 16.29 3.58
C VAL A 182 -0.52 16.65 4.48
N GLU A 183 -0.50 17.79 5.13
CA GLU A 183 -1.59 18.28 5.97
C GLU A 183 -2.67 19.00 5.15
N GLU A 184 -2.44 19.22 3.86
CA GLU A 184 -3.32 19.92 2.93
C GLU A 184 -3.88 18.95 1.88
N LEU A 185 -3.18 18.83 0.76
CA LEU A 185 -3.68 18.23 -0.47
C LEU A 185 -2.77 17.16 -1.07
N SER A 186 -1.51 16.98 -0.60
CA SER A 186 -0.62 16.02 -1.26
C SER A 186 -1.09 14.58 -1.08
N HIS A 187 -1.71 14.27 0.06
CA HIS A 187 -2.24 12.95 0.35
C HIS A 187 -1.18 11.82 0.34
N GLU A 188 0.11 12.14 0.57
CA GLU A 188 1.19 11.14 0.62
C GLU A 188 0.93 10.10 1.71
N PHE A 189 0.51 10.53 2.92
CA PHE A 189 0.15 9.59 3.99
C PHE A 189 -1.17 8.87 3.75
N TYR A 190 -2.10 9.46 3.01
CA TYR A 190 -3.31 8.78 2.56
C TYR A 190 -2.96 7.63 1.60
N ASN A 191 -2.03 7.88 0.66
CA ASN A 191 -1.50 6.83 -0.22
C ASN A 191 -0.81 5.72 0.57
N LEU A 192 0.02 6.06 1.57
CA LEU A 192 0.63 5.08 2.47
C LEU A 192 -0.42 4.22 3.16
N GLY A 193 -1.44 4.84 3.74
CA GLY A 193 -2.48 4.15 4.49
C GLY A 193 -3.20 3.10 3.63
N HIS A 194 -3.70 3.49 2.47
CA HIS A 194 -4.39 2.56 1.56
C HIS A 194 -3.47 1.51 0.96
N MET A 195 -2.18 1.83 0.75
CA MET A 195 -1.21 0.83 0.33
C MET A 195 -1.04 -0.25 1.39
N ILE A 196 -0.87 0.13 2.66
CA ILE A 196 -0.71 -0.82 3.77
C ILE A 196 -1.95 -1.69 3.92
N GLU A 197 -3.15 -1.11 3.89
CA GLU A 197 -4.41 -1.87 3.98
C GLU A 197 -4.53 -2.91 2.87
N GLY A 198 -4.32 -2.49 1.61
CA GLY A 198 -4.35 -3.39 0.46
C GLY A 198 -3.27 -4.47 0.52
N ALA A 199 -2.07 -4.12 0.96
CA ALA A 199 -0.94 -5.03 1.08
C ALA A 199 -1.15 -6.10 2.17
N ILE A 200 -1.71 -5.73 3.31
CA ILE A 200 -2.05 -6.66 4.38
C ILE A 200 -3.15 -7.62 3.91
N ALA A 201 -4.23 -7.09 3.29
CA ALA A 201 -5.31 -7.92 2.76
C ALA A 201 -4.78 -8.92 1.72
N HIS A 202 -3.92 -8.48 0.81
CA HIS A 202 -3.29 -9.34 -0.20
C HIS A 202 -2.40 -10.42 0.43
N TYR A 203 -1.58 -10.04 1.42
CA TYR A 203 -0.72 -10.99 2.13
C TYR A 203 -1.54 -12.04 2.88
N GLN A 204 -2.57 -11.63 3.61
CA GLN A 204 -3.45 -12.54 4.37
C GLN A 204 -4.22 -13.50 3.45
N ALA A 205 -4.69 -13.01 2.29
CA ALA A 205 -5.45 -13.81 1.35
C ALA A 205 -4.60 -14.80 0.53
N THR A 206 -3.35 -14.46 0.23
CA THR A 206 -2.53 -15.17 -0.75
C THR A 206 -1.24 -15.77 -0.18
N GLY A 207 -0.78 -15.30 0.97
CA GLY A 207 0.54 -15.59 1.54
C GLY A 207 1.71 -14.94 0.80
N GLN A 208 1.47 -14.15 -0.26
CA GLN A 208 2.51 -13.51 -1.05
C GLN A 208 2.95 -12.19 -0.45
N ARG A 209 4.26 -11.96 -0.47
CA ARG A 209 4.87 -10.75 0.11
C ARG A 209 5.11 -9.63 -0.89
N ASN A 210 4.89 -9.86 -2.19
CA ASN A 210 5.24 -8.90 -3.23
C ASN A 210 4.66 -7.49 -2.97
N PHE A 211 3.37 -7.36 -2.64
CA PHE A 211 2.77 -6.06 -2.29
C PHE A 211 3.15 -5.63 -0.85
N PHE A 212 3.22 -6.60 0.06
CA PHE A 212 3.54 -6.36 1.45
C PHE A 212 4.95 -5.75 1.63
N ASP A 213 5.94 -6.23 0.89
CA ASP A 213 7.31 -5.71 0.94
C ASP A 213 7.41 -4.28 0.38
N ILE A 214 6.61 -3.92 -0.64
CA ILE A 214 6.50 -2.53 -1.13
C ILE A 214 5.96 -1.62 -0.02
N ALA A 215 4.88 -2.04 0.63
CA ALA A 215 4.25 -1.27 1.71
C ALA A 215 5.17 -1.10 2.92
N ILE A 216 5.89 -2.15 3.33
CA ILE A 216 6.89 -2.11 4.40
C ILE A 216 7.97 -1.06 4.08
N ARG A 217 8.53 -1.09 2.88
CA ARG A 217 9.58 -0.13 2.48
C ARG A 217 9.08 1.31 2.54
N TYR A 218 7.84 1.56 2.13
CA TYR A 218 7.27 2.90 2.22
C TYR A 218 6.98 3.31 3.68
N ALA A 219 6.44 2.41 4.50
CA ALA A 219 6.25 2.67 5.93
C ALA A 219 7.59 2.93 6.65
N ASP A 220 8.65 2.19 6.32
CA ASP A 220 9.99 2.41 6.86
C ASP A 220 10.58 3.77 6.43
N CYS A 221 10.33 4.19 5.18
CA CYS A 221 10.70 5.53 4.71
C CYS A 221 10.02 6.60 5.58
N VAL A 222 8.72 6.49 5.82
CA VAL A 222 8.00 7.43 6.69
C VAL A 222 8.55 7.40 8.11
N CYS A 223 8.74 6.23 8.72
CA CYS A 223 9.29 6.12 10.07
C CYS A 223 10.71 6.71 10.19
N ARG A 224 11.47 6.72 9.12
CA ARG A 224 12.81 7.31 9.09
C ARG A 224 12.77 8.83 8.98
N GLU A 225 11.88 9.40 8.18
CA GLU A 225 11.85 10.82 7.85
C GLU A 225 10.93 11.65 8.75
N ILE A 226 9.91 11.04 9.34
CA ILE A 226 8.88 11.72 10.14
C ILE A 226 9.08 11.45 11.64
N GLY A 227 8.90 12.49 12.47
CA GLY A 227 9.03 12.40 13.93
C GLY A 227 9.63 13.65 14.54
N GLU A 228 9.99 13.57 15.84
CA GLU A 228 10.63 14.69 16.60
C GLU A 228 12.14 14.54 16.74
N GLY A 229 12.73 13.46 16.22
CA GLY A 229 14.18 13.26 16.31
C GLY A 229 15.00 14.18 15.42
N PRO A 230 16.32 14.29 15.64
CA PRO A 230 17.20 15.09 14.80
C PRO A 230 17.07 14.72 13.32
N GLY A 231 16.90 15.73 12.47
CA GLY A 231 16.76 15.56 11.02
C GLY A 231 15.39 15.07 10.53
N LYS A 232 14.46 14.79 11.44
CA LYS A 232 13.08 14.40 11.11
C LYS A 232 12.17 15.61 10.95
N LEU A 233 11.09 15.41 10.21
CA LEU A 233 10.05 16.41 10.00
C LEU A 233 8.85 16.10 10.91
N VAL A 234 8.36 17.11 11.63
CA VAL A 234 7.08 17.01 12.33
C VAL A 234 5.99 17.29 11.32
N ARG A 235 5.28 16.24 10.93
CA ARG A 235 4.16 16.26 9.97
C ARG A 235 3.13 15.24 10.39
N VAL A 236 1.86 15.55 10.13
CA VAL A 236 0.72 14.63 10.38
C VAL A 236 -0.10 14.45 9.11
N PRO A 237 -0.84 13.34 8.97
CA PRO A 237 -1.76 13.16 7.85
C PRO A 237 -2.86 14.22 7.84
N GLY A 238 -3.12 14.83 6.69
CA GLY A 238 -4.30 15.68 6.51
C GLY A 238 -5.58 14.84 6.48
N HIS A 239 -5.47 13.57 6.13
CA HIS A 239 -6.56 12.61 6.06
C HIS A 239 -6.23 11.36 6.90
N GLN A 240 -7.17 10.94 7.75
CA GLN A 240 -6.97 9.80 8.67
C GLN A 240 -7.15 8.46 7.96
N ILE A 241 -6.08 7.80 7.70
CA ILE A 241 -6.01 6.39 7.29
C ILE A 241 -4.67 5.79 7.69
N ALA A 242 -3.60 6.59 7.66
CA ALA A 242 -2.26 6.12 7.95
C ALA A 242 -2.14 5.58 9.37
N GLU A 243 -2.80 6.21 10.33
CA GLU A 243 -2.78 5.82 11.75
C GLU A 243 -3.35 4.42 11.94
N MET A 244 -4.51 4.14 11.37
CA MET A 244 -5.16 2.83 11.43
C MET A 244 -4.31 1.77 10.71
N ALA A 245 -3.85 2.09 9.52
CA ALA A 245 -3.06 1.17 8.70
C ALA A 245 -1.72 0.81 9.36
N LEU A 246 -1.02 1.78 9.96
CA LEU A 246 0.23 1.55 10.70
C LEU A 246 0.00 0.70 11.97
N ALA A 247 -1.09 0.95 12.71
CA ALA A 247 -1.47 0.10 13.84
C ALA A 247 -1.74 -1.34 13.38
N LYS A 248 -2.42 -1.53 12.25
CA LYS A 248 -2.67 -2.83 11.65
C LYS A 248 -1.37 -3.49 11.16
N LEU A 249 -0.44 -2.70 10.58
CA LEU A 249 0.87 -3.20 10.18
C LEU A 249 1.68 -3.70 11.39
N TYR A 250 1.62 -2.99 12.52
CA TYR A 250 2.18 -3.47 13.79
C TYR A 250 1.58 -4.82 14.21
N LEU A 251 0.26 -4.99 14.13
CA LEU A 251 -0.39 -6.25 14.51
C LEU A 251 0.10 -7.44 13.66
N VAL A 252 0.41 -7.20 12.38
CA VAL A 252 0.87 -8.24 11.46
C VAL A 252 2.36 -8.52 11.60
N THR A 253 3.18 -7.47 11.84
CA THR A 253 4.65 -7.59 11.85
C THR A 253 5.24 -7.75 13.24
N GLY A 254 4.61 -7.19 14.27
CA GLY A 254 5.15 -7.04 15.63
C GLY A 254 6.19 -5.91 15.75
N GLU A 255 6.39 -5.10 14.71
CA GLU A 255 7.41 -4.05 14.67
C GLU A 255 6.93 -2.77 15.36
N GLN A 256 7.45 -2.49 16.54
CA GLN A 256 7.00 -1.39 17.42
C GLN A 256 7.04 -0.02 16.71
N ARG A 257 7.99 0.22 15.81
CA ARG A 257 8.11 1.50 15.08
C ARG A 257 6.84 1.93 14.34
N TYR A 258 6.02 0.98 13.90
CA TYR A 258 4.76 1.31 13.22
C TYR A 258 3.68 1.77 14.19
N LEU A 259 3.60 1.14 15.36
CA LEU A 259 2.69 1.57 16.42
C LEU A 259 3.11 2.95 16.96
N ASP A 260 4.42 3.16 17.17
CA ASP A 260 4.95 4.44 17.61
C ASP A 260 4.66 5.57 16.61
N MET A 261 4.74 5.28 15.30
CA MET A 261 4.39 6.24 14.26
C MET A 261 2.89 6.54 14.22
N ALA A 262 2.04 5.53 14.36
CA ALA A 262 0.59 5.71 14.47
C ALA A 262 0.24 6.62 15.66
N LYS A 263 0.85 6.34 16.82
CA LYS A 263 0.70 7.15 18.03
C LYS A 263 1.21 8.58 17.82
N PHE A 264 2.38 8.75 17.19
CA PHE A 264 2.94 10.06 16.88
C PHE A 264 1.96 10.90 16.03
N PHE A 265 1.37 10.33 14.99
CA PHE A 265 0.40 11.03 14.16
C PHE A 265 -0.84 11.48 14.96
N LEU A 266 -1.35 10.63 15.84
CA LEU A 266 -2.49 10.96 16.71
C LEU A 266 -2.14 12.05 17.72
N ASP A 267 -1.01 11.92 18.40
CA ASP A 267 -0.59 12.85 19.45
C ASP A 267 -0.21 14.24 18.89
N LYS A 268 0.29 14.29 17.66
CA LYS A 268 0.72 15.56 17.03
C LYS A 268 -0.35 16.23 16.18
N ARG A 269 -1.46 15.58 15.96
CA ARG A 269 -2.56 16.17 15.22
C ARG A 269 -3.09 17.41 15.96
N GLY A 270 -3.17 18.55 15.25
CA GLY A 270 -3.52 19.83 15.82
C GLY A 270 -2.36 20.66 16.38
N TYR A 271 -1.19 20.04 16.62
CA TYR A 271 0.00 20.72 17.15
C TYR A 271 1.05 21.07 16.08
N THR A 272 0.76 20.88 14.82
CA THR A 272 1.70 21.25 13.77
C THR A 272 1.70 22.76 13.55
N SER A 273 2.88 23.33 13.32
CA SER A 273 3.07 24.79 13.15
C SER A 273 2.46 25.34 11.86
N ARG A 274 1.96 24.45 10.98
CA ARG A 274 1.37 24.82 9.70
C ARG A 274 -0.14 24.95 9.83
N ARG A 275 -0.56 26.18 10.06
CA ARG A 275 -1.94 26.64 9.76
C ARG A 275 -1.88 27.29 8.38
N ASP A 276 -2.02 26.48 7.34
CA ASP A 276 -2.07 27.00 5.98
C ASP A 276 -3.49 27.44 5.58
N ALA A 277 -3.61 27.98 4.37
CA ALA A 277 -4.88 28.49 3.87
C ALA A 277 -5.99 27.40 3.83
N TYR A 278 -5.62 26.13 3.64
CA TYR A 278 -6.58 25.02 3.65
C TYR A 278 -7.07 24.73 5.07
N SER A 279 -6.15 24.61 6.03
CA SER A 279 -6.49 24.42 7.45
C SER A 279 -7.31 25.59 7.98
N GLN A 280 -7.01 26.82 7.55
CA GLN A 280 -7.78 28.00 7.95
C GLN A 280 -9.15 28.04 7.30
N ALA A 281 -9.27 27.70 6.02
CA ALA A 281 -10.53 27.70 5.30
C ALA A 281 -11.52 26.65 5.82
N HIS A 282 -11.01 25.52 6.27
CA HIS A 282 -11.83 24.40 6.77
C HIS A 282 -11.87 24.32 8.29
N LYS A 283 -11.25 25.25 8.99
CA LYS A 283 -10.87 25.27 10.40
C LYS A 283 -10.11 23.98 10.77
N PRO A 284 -8.99 24.06 11.52
CA PRO A 284 -8.24 22.87 11.92
C PRO A 284 -9.24 21.92 12.57
N VAL A 285 -9.62 20.94 11.81
CA VAL A 285 -10.71 20.03 12.16
C VAL A 285 -10.28 19.16 13.33
N VAL A 286 -9.04 19.33 13.82
CA VAL A 286 -8.49 18.41 14.79
C VAL A 286 -7.41 19.07 15.61
N GLU A 287 -7.79 20.03 16.42
CA GLU A 287 -6.96 20.36 17.57
C GLU A 287 -7.26 19.32 18.64
N GLN A 288 -6.23 18.66 19.17
CA GLN A 288 -6.38 17.64 20.22
C GLN A 288 -6.99 18.22 21.51
N ASP A 289 -6.93 19.53 21.66
CA ASP A 289 -7.52 20.29 22.77
C ASP A 289 -9.02 20.53 22.62
N GLU A 290 -9.59 20.31 21.43
CA GLU A 290 -11.03 20.42 21.22
C GLU A 290 -11.76 19.22 21.81
N ALA A 291 -12.99 19.45 22.24
CA ALA A 291 -13.86 18.37 22.70
C ALA A 291 -13.90 17.23 21.66
N VAL A 292 -13.88 15.98 22.13
CA VAL A 292 -13.83 14.77 21.28
C VAL A 292 -14.85 14.79 20.15
N GLY A 293 -16.02 15.38 20.34
CA GLY A 293 -17.03 15.51 19.29
C GLY A 293 -16.64 16.46 18.14
N HIS A 294 -15.65 17.32 18.32
CA HIS A 294 -15.09 18.17 17.28
C HIS A 294 -13.94 17.49 16.56
N ALA A 295 -13.13 16.72 17.25
CA ALA A 295 -12.00 15.99 16.67
C ALA A 295 -12.42 14.91 15.66
N VAL A 296 -13.60 14.34 15.82
CA VAL A 296 -14.12 13.25 14.97
C VAL A 296 -14.65 13.72 13.61
N ARG A 297 -14.73 15.01 13.35
CA ARG A 297 -15.29 15.54 12.07
C ARG A 297 -14.34 15.43 10.87
N ALA A 298 -13.17 14.92 11.05
CA ALA A 298 -12.13 14.93 10.04
C ALA A 298 -12.09 13.65 9.16
N ALA A 299 -13.06 12.80 9.27
CA ALA A 299 -13.13 11.60 8.46
C ALA A 299 -13.98 11.80 7.20
#